data_eda4630f700a55f8c2bd1cacf2e8fcbb
#
_entry.id   eda4630f700a55f8c2bd1cacf2e8fcbb
#
_cell.length_a   1.000
_cell.length_b   1.000
_cell.length_c   1.000
_cell.angle_alpha   90.00
_cell.angle_beta   90.00
_cell.angle_gamma   90.00
#
_symmetry.space_group_name_H-M   'P 1'
#
loop_
_entity.id
_entity.type
_entity.pdbx_description
1 polymer ?
#
loop_
_entity_poly.entity_id
_entity_poly.type
_entity_poly.pdbx_seq_one_letter_code
_entity_poly.pdbx_strand_id
1 'polypeptide(L)'
;MDDDPHYRAYVAAVTRRVGFSVEVAPDGVDALQRLEREHFDLIVVDHEMPRMTGIEMIAQVRANDVTSLVYAVMLTGKDDIETKLMALTAGFDDFLSKTSSELEIVAKIVAGRRIVTRQRTLDVAARELYGLATRDELTGVFNRRFFLAEAERLLAEGAPVSLVLFDLDGFKQINDTFGHLSGDRVLGDVGALFHRSTRPSDLIARYGGDEFVMLVTELDIDNVTRLAERLTGELRTLRWTAERQTFGVDVTTGIASSAMLEEPSVAQLLNAADRDLYKNKWVRSHPDLRPELYEYPPIGGGATQLTAEEIERYGAKKKMSS
;
A
#
# COMPACT_ATOMS: atom_id res chain seq x y z
N MET A 1 -9.79 16.37 -31.35
CA MET A 1 -10.92 17.26 -31.10
C MET A 1 -10.71 18.47 -31.97
N ASP A 2 -11.74 18.86 -32.69
CA ASP A 2 -11.70 19.99 -33.61
C ASP A 2 -13.15 20.26 -34.03
N ASP A 3 -13.57 21.50 -34.21
CA ASP A 3 -14.93 21.83 -34.59
C ASP A 3 -15.15 21.61 -36.10
N ASP A 4 -14.11 21.74 -36.94
CA ASP A 4 -14.18 21.40 -38.36
C ASP A 4 -14.25 19.86 -38.56
N PRO A 5 -15.39 19.33 -39.05
CA PRO A 5 -15.60 17.91 -39.24
C PRO A 5 -14.65 17.30 -40.26
N HIS A 6 -14.19 18.08 -41.27
CA HIS A 6 -13.28 17.57 -42.29
C HIS A 6 -11.85 17.44 -41.77
N TYR A 7 -11.34 18.45 -41.05
CA TYR A 7 -10.02 18.40 -40.46
C TYR A 7 -9.96 17.34 -39.33
N ARG A 8 -10.98 17.25 -38.48
CA ARG A 8 -11.13 16.21 -37.45
C ARG A 8 -11.08 14.80 -38.06
N ALA A 9 -11.83 14.57 -39.19
CA ALA A 9 -11.82 13.28 -39.88
C ALA A 9 -10.44 12.98 -40.51
N TYR A 10 -9.76 14.00 -41.07
CA TYR A 10 -8.44 13.86 -41.61
C TYR A 10 -7.40 13.44 -40.57
N VAL A 11 -7.29 14.15 -39.44
CA VAL A 11 -6.37 13.81 -38.36
C VAL A 11 -6.67 12.41 -37.81
N ALA A 12 -7.95 12.06 -37.64
CA ALA A 12 -8.35 10.74 -37.20
C ALA A 12 -7.93 9.63 -38.17
N ALA A 13 -8.07 9.86 -39.48
CA ALA A 13 -7.68 8.91 -40.51
C ALA A 13 -6.15 8.70 -40.54
N VAL A 14 -5.39 9.79 -40.46
CA VAL A 14 -3.90 9.76 -40.39
C VAL A 14 -3.47 8.95 -39.16
N THR A 15 -4.06 9.22 -38.01
CA THR A 15 -3.71 8.57 -36.75
C THR A 15 -4.06 7.08 -36.76
N ARG A 16 -5.21 6.69 -37.32
CA ARG A 16 -5.60 5.27 -37.46
C ARG A 16 -4.65 4.49 -38.38
N ARG A 17 -4.13 5.10 -39.46
CA ARG A 17 -3.19 4.44 -40.36
C ARG A 17 -1.88 4.03 -39.71
N VAL A 18 -1.50 4.70 -38.62
CA VAL A 18 -0.29 4.35 -37.86
C VAL A 18 -0.61 3.49 -36.62
N GLY A 19 -1.80 2.86 -36.58
CA GLY A 19 -2.14 1.80 -35.65
C GLY A 19 -2.70 2.28 -34.30
N PHE A 20 -3.28 3.51 -34.25
CA PHE A 20 -3.96 3.98 -33.04
C PHE A 20 -5.48 3.72 -33.11
N SER A 21 -6.08 3.40 -31.97
CA SER A 21 -7.52 3.56 -31.77
C SER A 21 -7.83 5.04 -31.58
N VAL A 22 -8.83 5.55 -32.28
CA VAL A 22 -9.12 6.98 -32.30
C VAL A 22 -10.59 7.25 -32.08
N GLU A 23 -10.90 7.96 -31.01
CA GLU A 23 -12.17 8.61 -30.76
C GLU A 23 -12.13 10.08 -31.17
N VAL A 24 -13.28 10.63 -31.53
CA VAL A 24 -13.40 12.00 -32.01
C VAL A 24 -14.45 12.77 -31.20
N ALA A 25 -14.20 14.05 -30.94
CA ALA A 25 -15.13 14.94 -30.28
C ALA A 25 -15.22 16.27 -31.05
N PRO A 26 -16.40 16.89 -31.16
CA PRO A 26 -16.60 18.15 -31.88
C PRO A 26 -16.12 19.37 -31.07
N ASP A 27 -15.98 19.25 -29.77
CA ASP A 27 -15.60 20.33 -28.85
C ASP A 27 -15.07 19.82 -27.52
N GLY A 28 -14.64 20.74 -26.66
CA GLY A 28 -14.02 20.42 -25.37
C GLY A 28 -14.97 19.79 -24.37
N VAL A 29 -16.27 20.13 -24.39
CA VAL A 29 -17.25 19.58 -23.45
C VAL A 29 -17.50 18.09 -23.71
N ASP A 30 -17.74 17.73 -24.98
CA ASP A 30 -17.93 16.33 -25.39
C ASP A 30 -16.64 15.51 -25.12
N ALA A 31 -15.49 16.14 -25.32
CA ALA A 31 -14.19 15.51 -25.05
C ALA A 31 -13.98 15.22 -23.55
N LEU A 32 -14.28 16.14 -22.66
CA LEU A 32 -14.18 15.92 -21.21
C LEU A 32 -15.09 14.80 -20.73
N GLN A 33 -16.32 14.72 -21.23
CA GLN A 33 -17.23 13.62 -20.91
C GLN A 33 -16.70 12.25 -21.32
N ARG A 34 -15.93 12.18 -22.43
CA ARG A 34 -15.29 10.94 -22.86
C ARG A 34 -14.10 10.60 -21.97
N LEU A 35 -13.27 11.59 -21.63
CA LEU A 35 -12.13 11.43 -20.73
C LEU A 35 -12.52 10.95 -19.33
N GLU A 36 -13.74 11.25 -18.87
CA GLU A 36 -14.28 10.72 -17.60
C GLU A 36 -14.65 9.23 -17.67
N ARG A 37 -15.00 8.74 -18.86
CA ARG A 37 -15.51 7.37 -19.06
C ARG A 37 -14.45 6.38 -19.54
N GLU A 38 -13.48 6.89 -20.29
CA GLU A 38 -12.48 6.08 -20.97
C GLU A 38 -11.09 6.68 -20.79
N HIS A 39 -10.11 5.81 -20.79
CA HIS A 39 -8.71 6.21 -20.66
C HIS A 39 -8.08 6.45 -22.03
N PHE A 40 -7.46 7.59 -22.18
CA PHE A 40 -6.73 7.98 -23.40
C PHE A 40 -5.25 8.20 -23.11
N ASP A 41 -4.39 7.75 -23.99
CA ASP A 41 -2.94 7.98 -23.93
C ASP A 41 -2.56 9.37 -24.36
N LEU A 42 -3.25 9.87 -25.40
CA LEU A 42 -2.94 11.12 -26.07
C LEU A 42 -4.22 11.80 -26.53
N ILE A 43 -4.24 13.12 -26.41
CA ILE A 43 -5.29 13.98 -26.97
C ILE A 43 -4.70 14.98 -27.95
N VAL A 44 -5.41 15.22 -29.04
CA VAL A 44 -5.12 16.28 -30.00
C VAL A 44 -6.28 17.25 -29.98
N VAL A 45 -6.02 18.49 -29.60
CA VAL A 45 -7.05 19.48 -29.24
C VAL A 45 -6.88 20.74 -30.06
N ASP A 46 -7.91 21.15 -30.76
CA ASP A 46 -7.92 22.46 -31.41
C ASP A 46 -7.94 23.58 -30.37
N HIS A 47 -7.21 24.64 -30.67
CA HIS A 47 -7.19 25.84 -29.85
C HIS A 47 -8.54 26.53 -29.79
N GLU A 48 -9.18 26.73 -30.93
CA GLU A 48 -10.46 27.45 -31.08
C GLU A 48 -11.60 26.47 -31.31
N MET A 49 -12.42 26.22 -30.30
CA MET A 49 -13.59 25.36 -30.40
C MET A 49 -14.84 26.08 -29.79
N PRO A 50 -16.05 25.77 -30.27
CA PRO A 50 -17.26 26.27 -29.66
C PRO A 50 -17.46 25.69 -28.25
N ARG A 51 -18.21 26.41 -27.43
CA ARG A 51 -18.56 26.06 -26.03
C ARG A 51 -17.40 26.03 -25.04
N MET A 52 -16.22 25.58 -25.45
CA MET A 52 -15.04 25.49 -24.61
C MET A 52 -13.77 25.51 -25.50
N THR A 53 -12.88 26.42 -25.23
CA THR A 53 -11.57 26.49 -25.92
C THR A 53 -10.65 25.35 -25.51
N GLY A 54 -9.64 25.06 -26.35
CA GLY A 54 -8.64 24.05 -26.01
C GLY A 54 -7.89 24.38 -24.72
N ILE A 55 -7.64 25.65 -24.42
CA ILE A 55 -6.98 26.11 -23.20
C ILE A 55 -7.84 25.89 -21.96
N GLU A 56 -9.13 26.23 -22.02
CA GLU A 56 -10.05 25.96 -20.91
C GLU A 56 -10.19 24.47 -20.64
N MET A 57 -10.22 23.67 -21.71
CA MET A 57 -10.27 22.22 -21.61
C MET A 57 -9.01 21.63 -20.95
N ILE A 58 -7.82 22.03 -21.42
CA ILE A 58 -6.58 21.45 -20.87
C ILE A 58 -6.40 21.81 -19.39
N ALA A 59 -6.83 22.99 -18.97
CA ALA A 59 -6.80 23.38 -17.57
C ALA A 59 -7.64 22.41 -16.68
N GLN A 60 -8.80 22.00 -17.14
CA GLN A 60 -9.64 21.00 -16.43
C GLN A 60 -9.02 19.60 -16.47
N VAL A 61 -8.44 19.21 -17.61
CA VAL A 61 -7.70 17.92 -17.75
C VAL A 61 -6.55 17.85 -16.76
N ARG A 62 -5.78 18.92 -16.60
CA ARG A 62 -4.62 18.98 -15.67
C ARG A 62 -5.01 19.08 -14.20
N ALA A 63 -6.19 19.61 -13.90
CA ALA A 63 -6.71 19.69 -12.52
C ALA A 63 -7.28 18.36 -12.01
N ASN A 64 -7.47 17.36 -12.86
CA ASN A 64 -8.02 16.05 -12.50
C ASN A 64 -6.92 15.00 -12.45
N ASP A 65 -6.71 14.37 -11.29
CA ASP A 65 -5.63 13.38 -11.05
C ASP A 65 -5.64 12.20 -12.04
N VAL A 66 -6.81 11.80 -12.52
CA VAL A 66 -6.95 10.65 -13.45
C VAL A 66 -6.50 11.00 -14.86
N THR A 67 -6.75 12.22 -15.31
CA THR A 67 -6.48 12.69 -16.68
C THR A 67 -5.24 13.56 -16.80
N SER A 68 -4.67 14.01 -15.68
CA SER A 68 -3.56 14.97 -15.63
C SER A 68 -2.31 14.53 -16.42
N LEU A 69 -2.09 13.22 -16.58
CA LEU A 69 -0.92 12.66 -17.27
C LEU A 69 -1.15 12.34 -18.76
N VAL A 70 -2.33 12.65 -19.32
CA VAL A 70 -2.60 12.44 -20.74
C VAL A 70 -1.69 13.37 -21.56
N TYR A 71 -1.05 12.83 -22.60
CA TYR A 71 -0.21 13.65 -23.49
C TYR A 71 -1.09 14.51 -24.40
N ALA A 72 -0.95 15.82 -24.30
CA ALA A 72 -1.82 16.77 -24.95
C ALA A 72 -1.08 17.56 -26.03
N VAL A 73 -1.59 17.50 -27.27
CA VAL A 73 -1.07 18.25 -28.42
C VAL A 73 -2.11 19.29 -28.84
N MET A 74 -1.73 20.55 -28.84
CA MET A 74 -2.59 21.61 -29.33
C MET A 74 -2.51 21.72 -30.85
N LEU A 75 -3.67 21.80 -31.52
CA LEU A 75 -3.77 22.22 -32.91
C LEU A 75 -3.98 23.73 -32.96
N THR A 76 -3.26 24.41 -33.85
CA THR A 76 -3.40 25.84 -34.02
C THR A 76 -3.38 26.24 -35.48
N GLY A 77 -4.21 27.19 -35.88
CA GLY A 77 -4.14 27.86 -37.19
C GLY A 77 -3.08 28.96 -37.27
N LYS A 78 -2.57 29.39 -36.09
CA LYS A 78 -1.56 30.46 -35.99
C LYS A 78 -0.20 29.86 -35.64
N ASP A 79 0.81 30.22 -36.43
CA ASP A 79 2.17 29.71 -36.19
C ASP A 79 3.09 30.78 -35.57
N ASP A 80 2.53 31.59 -34.64
CA ASP A 80 3.29 32.60 -33.92
C ASP A 80 3.81 32.08 -32.56
N ILE A 81 4.89 32.71 -32.09
CA ILE A 81 5.56 32.30 -30.84
C ILE A 81 4.66 32.48 -29.61
N GLU A 82 3.81 33.49 -29.62
CA GLU A 82 2.95 33.84 -28.50
C GLU A 82 1.90 32.74 -28.25
N THR A 83 1.23 32.27 -29.30
CA THR A 83 0.28 31.15 -29.25
C THR A 83 0.95 29.85 -28.77
N LYS A 84 2.19 29.56 -29.25
CA LYS A 84 2.95 28.39 -28.81
C LYS A 84 3.32 28.45 -27.33
N LEU A 85 3.78 29.60 -26.86
CA LEU A 85 4.13 29.81 -25.45
C LEU A 85 2.89 29.68 -24.57
N MET A 86 1.76 30.25 -24.97
CA MET A 86 0.49 30.17 -24.29
C MET A 86 0.03 28.70 -24.14
N ALA A 87 0.15 27.88 -25.20
CA ALA A 87 -0.20 26.46 -25.16
C ALA A 87 0.62 25.70 -24.10
N LEU A 88 1.94 25.84 -24.13
CA LEU A 88 2.83 25.17 -23.19
C LEU A 88 2.56 25.62 -21.73
N THR A 89 2.34 26.92 -21.53
CA THR A 89 2.03 27.47 -20.20
C THR A 89 0.68 26.99 -19.69
N ALA A 90 -0.30 26.77 -20.57
CA ALA A 90 -1.61 26.22 -20.23
C ALA A 90 -1.60 24.74 -19.87
N GLY A 91 -0.52 24.00 -20.18
CA GLY A 91 -0.37 22.60 -19.86
C GLY A 91 -0.43 21.62 -21.03
N PHE A 92 -0.36 22.12 -22.28
CA PHE A 92 -0.11 21.24 -23.41
C PHE A 92 1.34 20.77 -23.43
N ASP A 93 1.58 19.55 -23.87
CA ASP A 93 2.93 18.96 -23.98
C ASP A 93 3.60 19.30 -25.30
N ASP A 94 2.80 19.57 -26.33
CA ASP A 94 3.28 19.90 -27.67
C ASP A 94 2.20 20.68 -28.47
N PHE A 95 2.57 21.14 -29.66
CA PHE A 95 1.66 21.81 -30.59
C PHE A 95 1.89 21.37 -32.04
N LEU A 96 0.85 21.52 -32.86
CA LEU A 96 0.85 21.26 -34.31
C LEU A 96 0.13 22.39 -35.04
N SER A 97 0.68 22.85 -36.13
CA SER A 97 -0.04 23.74 -37.05
C SER A 97 -1.08 22.96 -37.84
N LYS A 98 -2.28 23.54 -38.07
CA LYS A 98 -3.26 22.96 -39.00
C LYS A 98 -2.77 22.87 -40.44
N THR A 99 -1.67 23.57 -40.76
CA THR A 99 -0.97 23.49 -42.06
C THR A 99 0.16 22.43 -42.09
N SER A 100 0.40 21.74 -40.95
CA SER A 100 1.42 20.69 -40.86
C SER A 100 1.16 19.55 -41.83
N SER A 101 2.23 19.00 -42.34
CA SER A 101 2.19 17.83 -43.23
C SER A 101 1.70 16.59 -42.44
N GLU A 102 1.14 15.63 -43.18
CA GLU A 102 0.77 14.33 -42.62
C GLU A 102 1.93 13.67 -41.85
N LEU A 103 3.14 13.76 -42.40
CA LEU A 103 4.35 13.21 -41.79
C LEU A 103 4.65 13.85 -40.43
N GLU A 104 4.43 15.17 -40.33
CA GLU A 104 4.64 15.88 -39.08
C GLU A 104 3.58 15.50 -38.02
N ILE A 105 2.30 15.37 -38.41
CA ILE A 105 1.23 14.87 -37.53
C ILE A 105 1.59 13.48 -36.99
N VAL A 106 1.99 12.56 -37.89
CA VAL A 106 2.42 11.19 -37.50
C VAL A 106 3.60 11.23 -36.58
N ALA A 107 4.63 12.03 -36.88
CA ALA A 107 5.84 12.13 -36.07
C ALA A 107 5.53 12.59 -34.64
N LYS A 108 4.67 13.61 -34.47
CA LYS A 108 4.26 14.11 -33.15
C LYS A 108 3.44 13.09 -32.35
N ILE A 109 2.47 12.44 -32.99
CA ILE A 109 1.64 11.41 -32.35
C ILE A 109 2.49 10.21 -31.91
N VAL A 110 3.40 9.74 -32.77
CA VAL A 110 4.31 8.64 -32.43
C VAL A 110 5.29 9.03 -31.33
N ALA A 111 5.79 10.26 -31.33
CA ALA A 111 6.64 10.77 -30.26
C ALA A 111 5.88 10.83 -28.93
N GLY A 112 4.64 11.36 -28.92
CA GLY A 112 3.77 11.40 -27.75
C GLY A 112 3.50 10.00 -27.17
N ARG A 113 3.13 9.03 -28.03
CA ARG A 113 2.97 7.64 -27.59
C ARG A 113 4.23 7.10 -26.90
N ARG A 114 5.39 7.35 -27.45
CA ARG A 114 6.66 6.89 -26.86
C ARG A 114 6.90 7.50 -25.49
N ILE A 115 6.55 8.77 -25.28
CA ILE A 115 6.67 9.46 -23.99
C ILE A 115 5.72 8.81 -22.97
N VAL A 116 4.44 8.66 -23.31
CA VAL A 116 3.44 8.03 -22.41
C VAL A 116 3.82 6.60 -22.06
N THR A 117 4.24 5.80 -23.06
CA THR A 117 4.65 4.41 -22.82
C THR A 117 5.84 4.34 -21.85
N ARG A 118 6.82 5.22 -22.06
CA ARG A 118 8.01 5.29 -21.18
C ARG A 118 7.63 5.70 -19.76
N GLN A 119 6.76 6.70 -19.62
CA GLN A 119 6.27 7.14 -18.30
C GLN A 119 5.57 6.01 -17.56
N ARG A 120 4.65 5.30 -18.21
CA ARG A 120 3.97 4.13 -17.63
C ARG A 120 4.94 3.03 -17.19
N THR A 121 5.94 2.75 -18.03
CA THR A 121 6.97 1.76 -17.67
C THR A 121 7.73 2.18 -16.42
N LEU A 122 8.08 3.46 -16.30
CA LEU A 122 8.74 4.00 -15.10
C LEU A 122 7.85 3.92 -13.88
N ASP A 123 6.56 4.25 -14.00
CA ASP A 123 5.60 4.20 -12.90
C ASP A 123 5.38 2.76 -12.41
N VAL A 124 5.27 1.80 -13.33
CA VAL A 124 5.18 0.38 -12.96
C VAL A 124 6.45 -0.07 -12.25
N ALA A 125 7.62 0.20 -12.82
CA ALA A 125 8.89 -0.16 -12.20
C ALA A 125 9.09 0.51 -10.81
N ALA A 126 8.68 1.76 -10.66
CA ALA A 126 8.74 2.46 -9.38
C ALA A 126 7.83 1.81 -8.32
N ARG A 127 6.60 1.42 -8.71
CA ARG A 127 5.66 0.69 -7.81
C ARG A 127 6.21 -0.69 -7.42
N GLU A 128 6.78 -1.43 -8.36
CA GLU A 128 7.41 -2.72 -8.09
C GLU A 128 8.60 -2.57 -7.13
N LEU A 129 9.50 -1.62 -7.40
CA LEU A 129 10.63 -1.33 -6.52
C LEU A 129 10.18 -0.89 -5.12
N TYR A 130 9.15 -0.05 -5.03
CA TYR A 130 8.57 0.33 -3.76
C TYR A 130 8.00 -0.88 -3.01
N GLY A 131 7.28 -1.76 -3.72
CA GLY A 131 6.77 -3.01 -3.14
C GLY A 131 7.89 -3.89 -2.58
N LEU A 132 8.93 -4.17 -3.38
CA LEU A 132 10.10 -4.96 -2.95
C LEU A 132 10.84 -4.32 -1.76
N ALA A 133 10.93 -2.99 -1.74
CA ALA A 133 11.61 -2.27 -0.67
C ALA A 133 10.83 -2.24 0.65
N THR A 134 9.50 -2.30 0.61
CA THR A 134 8.62 -2.03 1.76
C THR A 134 7.82 -3.22 2.23
N ARG A 135 7.64 -4.27 1.41
CA ARG A 135 6.79 -5.43 1.75
C ARG A 135 7.61 -6.69 2.00
N ASP A 136 7.01 -7.60 2.75
CA ASP A 136 7.48 -8.98 2.90
C ASP A 136 6.92 -9.81 1.73
N GLU A 137 7.81 -10.47 0.98
CA GLU A 137 7.46 -11.18 -0.26
C GLU A 137 6.51 -12.36 -0.03
N LEU A 138 6.58 -13.00 1.13
CA LEU A 138 5.76 -14.16 1.44
C LEU A 138 4.34 -13.77 1.85
N THR A 139 4.21 -12.74 2.69
CA THR A 139 2.94 -12.40 3.35
C THR A 139 2.23 -11.20 2.73
N GLY A 140 2.94 -10.39 1.93
CA GLY A 140 2.41 -9.18 1.29
C GLY A 140 2.16 -8.00 2.24
N VAL A 141 2.24 -8.18 3.56
CA VAL A 141 2.24 -7.08 4.53
C VAL A 141 3.56 -6.30 4.47
N PHE A 142 3.69 -5.20 5.19
CA PHE A 142 4.96 -4.48 5.23
C PHE A 142 6.07 -5.33 5.84
N ASN A 143 7.32 -5.07 5.46
CA ASN A 143 8.49 -5.68 6.08
C ASN A 143 8.89 -4.92 7.35
N ARG A 144 9.71 -5.57 8.19
CA ARG A 144 10.22 -5.00 9.44
C ARG A 144 10.91 -3.65 9.25
N ARG A 145 11.69 -3.50 8.18
CA ARG A 145 12.46 -2.27 7.94
C ARG A 145 11.54 -1.07 7.71
N PHE A 146 10.53 -1.23 6.87
CA PHE A 146 9.56 -0.19 6.59
C PHE A 146 8.73 0.15 7.85
N PHE A 147 8.32 -0.87 8.59
CA PHE A 147 7.59 -0.69 9.84
C PHE A 147 8.36 0.17 10.84
N LEU A 148 9.65 -0.13 11.08
CA LEU A 148 10.45 0.63 12.03
C LEU A 148 10.62 2.09 11.61
N ALA A 149 10.91 2.35 10.32
CA ALA A 149 11.05 3.70 9.80
C ALA A 149 9.74 4.52 9.93
N GLU A 150 8.61 3.92 9.64
CA GLU A 150 7.32 4.60 9.71
C GLU A 150 6.86 4.81 11.15
N ALA A 151 7.13 3.86 12.04
CA ALA A 151 6.87 4.00 13.47
C ALA A 151 7.70 5.14 14.10
N GLU A 152 8.97 5.26 13.73
CA GLU A 152 9.84 6.38 14.16
C GLU A 152 9.30 7.72 13.65
N ARG A 153 8.87 7.78 12.40
CA ARG A 153 8.27 8.99 11.81
C ARG A 153 7.02 9.44 12.56
N LEU A 154 6.07 8.54 12.79
CA LEU A 154 4.82 8.84 13.49
C LEU A 154 5.05 9.31 14.93
N LEU A 155 5.98 8.69 15.65
CA LEU A 155 6.35 9.11 16.99
C LEU A 155 7.02 10.50 17.00
N ALA A 156 7.89 10.78 16.02
CA ALA A 156 8.55 12.08 15.89
C ALA A 156 7.55 13.22 15.58
N GLU A 157 6.44 12.91 14.91
CA GLU A 157 5.33 13.85 14.66
C GLU A 157 4.43 14.04 15.88
N GLY A 158 4.68 13.31 16.96
CA GLY A 158 3.87 13.38 18.19
C GLY A 158 2.52 12.69 18.08
N ALA A 159 2.32 11.84 17.08
CA ALA A 159 1.08 11.09 16.94
C ALA A 159 0.91 10.08 18.09
N PRO A 160 -0.27 9.99 18.71
CA PRO A 160 -0.55 8.91 19.65
C PRO A 160 -0.62 7.59 18.88
N VAL A 161 0.26 6.66 19.23
CA VAL A 161 0.35 5.34 18.58
C VAL A 161 0.21 4.22 19.59
N SER A 162 -0.43 3.15 19.15
CA SER A 162 -0.48 1.89 19.88
C SER A 162 0.09 0.77 19.00
N LEU A 163 0.82 -0.15 19.62
CA LEU A 163 1.50 -1.26 18.97
C LEU A 163 0.88 -2.57 19.46
N VAL A 164 0.60 -3.48 18.51
CA VAL A 164 0.16 -4.85 18.79
C VAL A 164 1.16 -5.81 18.16
N LEU A 165 1.75 -6.67 18.98
CA LEU A 165 2.50 -7.83 18.52
C LEU A 165 1.56 -9.02 18.40
N PHE A 166 1.70 -9.81 17.36
CA PHE A 166 1.02 -11.09 17.14
C PHE A 166 2.08 -12.17 16.96
N ASP A 167 1.97 -13.26 17.69
CA ASP A 167 2.86 -14.41 17.58
C ASP A 167 2.01 -15.67 17.34
N LEU A 168 2.35 -16.41 16.28
CA LEU A 168 1.63 -17.62 15.89
C LEU A 168 2.08 -18.79 16.77
N ASP A 169 1.25 -19.17 17.70
CA ASP A 169 1.55 -20.21 18.69
C ASP A 169 1.76 -21.57 18.01
N GLY A 170 2.88 -22.21 18.31
CA GLY A 170 3.19 -23.54 17.78
C GLY A 170 3.60 -23.58 16.30
N PHE A 171 3.89 -22.45 15.68
CA PHE A 171 4.24 -22.39 14.25
C PHE A 171 5.43 -23.27 13.88
N LYS A 172 6.45 -23.37 14.75
CA LYS A 172 7.56 -24.29 14.56
C LYS A 172 7.07 -25.75 14.43
N GLN A 173 6.12 -26.17 15.28
CA GLN A 173 5.56 -27.51 15.22
C GLN A 173 4.81 -27.78 13.91
N ILE A 174 4.15 -26.75 13.33
CA ILE A 174 3.54 -26.85 12.01
C ILE A 174 4.61 -27.13 10.95
N ASN A 175 5.72 -26.38 10.96
CA ASN A 175 6.86 -26.62 10.05
C ASN A 175 7.46 -28.02 10.22
N ASP A 176 7.67 -28.44 11.45
CA ASP A 176 8.28 -29.74 11.76
C ASP A 176 7.36 -30.91 11.37
N THR A 177 6.03 -30.72 11.44
CA THR A 177 5.04 -31.78 11.14
C THR A 177 4.63 -31.80 9.66
N PHE A 178 4.40 -30.62 9.03
CA PHE A 178 3.79 -30.51 7.69
C PHE A 178 4.75 -29.90 6.66
N GLY A 179 6.00 -29.62 7.04
CA GLY A 179 7.02 -29.04 6.18
C GLY A 179 6.90 -27.51 6.01
N HIS A 180 8.01 -26.88 5.62
CA HIS A 180 8.10 -25.42 5.46
C HIS A 180 7.11 -24.84 4.45
N LEU A 181 6.78 -25.55 3.37
CA LEU A 181 5.78 -25.10 2.40
C LEU A 181 4.38 -24.93 3.02
N SER A 182 4.03 -25.77 4.00
CA SER A 182 2.77 -25.61 4.74
C SER A 182 2.83 -24.40 5.67
N GLY A 183 3.95 -24.17 6.32
CA GLY A 183 4.19 -22.98 7.13
C GLY A 183 4.15 -21.69 6.30
N ASP A 184 4.78 -21.70 5.13
CA ASP A 184 4.75 -20.55 4.20
C ASP A 184 3.32 -20.22 3.76
N ARG A 185 2.50 -21.25 3.48
CA ARG A 185 1.08 -21.05 3.17
C ARG A 185 0.32 -20.45 4.35
N VAL A 186 0.57 -20.93 5.57
CA VAL A 186 -0.03 -20.35 6.79
C VAL A 186 0.32 -18.87 6.90
N LEU A 187 1.61 -18.52 6.78
CA LEU A 187 2.07 -17.12 6.86
C LEU A 187 1.44 -16.25 5.77
N GLY A 188 1.35 -16.73 4.53
CA GLY A 188 0.72 -16.01 3.42
C GLY A 188 -0.77 -15.74 3.68
N ASP A 189 -1.50 -16.75 4.15
CA ASP A 189 -2.93 -16.62 4.44
C ASP A 189 -3.19 -15.69 5.67
N VAL A 190 -2.32 -15.73 6.67
CA VAL A 190 -2.34 -14.78 7.81
C VAL A 190 -2.09 -13.36 7.32
N GLY A 191 -1.08 -13.13 6.48
CA GLY A 191 -0.81 -11.83 5.87
C GLY A 191 -2.00 -11.32 5.05
N ALA A 192 -2.62 -12.18 4.24
CA ALA A 192 -3.81 -11.84 3.47
C ALA A 192 -5.01 -11.49 4.35
N LEU A 193 -5.19 -12.18 5.50
CA LEU A 193 -6.22 -11.84 6.47
C LEU A 193 -5.97 -10.46 7.04
N PHE A 194 -4.78 -10.17 7.52
CA PHE A 194 -4.45 -8.85 8.05
C PHE A 194 -4.71 -7.76 7.02
N HIS A 195 -4.28 -7.94 5.78
CA HIS A 195 -4.45 -6.94 4.72
C HIS A 195 -5.91 -6.60 4.46
N ARG A 196 -6.84 -7.58 4.51
CA ARG A 196 -8.28 -7.33 4.27
C ARG A 196 -9.04 -6.88 5.52
N SER A 197 -8.51 -7.14 6.72
CA SER A 197 -9.21 -6.89 7.99
C SER A 197 -8.73 -5.65 8.74
N THR A 198 -7.71 -4.95 8.22
CA THR A 198 -7.17 -3.69 8.75
C THR A 198 -7.51 -2.51 7.84
N ARG A 199 -7.49 -1.29 8.39
CA ARG A 199 -7.73 -0.05 7.64
C ARG A 199 -6.48 0.33 6.86
N PRO A 200 -6.61 1.13 5.79
CA PRO A 200 -5.44 1.68 5.08
C PRO A 200 -4.50 2.52 5.96
N SER A 201 -5.01 3.10 7.05
CA SER A 201 -4.24 3.87 8.04
C SER A 201 -3.46 2.98 9.03
N ASP A 202 -3.84 1.70 9.17
CA ASP A 202 -3.18 0.77 10.07
C ASP A 202 -1.94 0.19 9.38
N LEU A 203 -0.80 0.26 10.06
CA LEU A 203 0.44 -0.28 9.55
C LEU A 203 0.62 -1.70 10.08
N ILE A 204 0.52 -2.70 9.22
CA ILE A 204 0.75 -4.10 9.57
C ILE A 204 2.00 -4.63 8.87
N ALA A 205 2.90 -5.28 9.62
CA ALA A 205 4.15 -5.80 9.09
C ALA A 205 4.48 -7.20 9.64
N ARG A 206 5.26 -7.95 8.90
CA ARG A 206 5.94 -9.13 9.42
C ARG A 206 7.23 -8.69 10.10
N TYR A 207 7.32 -8.94 11.41
CA TYR A 207 8.46 -8.49 12.20
C TYR A 207 9.63 -9.49 12.12
N GLY A 208 9.34 -10.78 12.06
CA GLY A 208 10.30 -11.85 11.85
C GLY A 208 9.66 -13.23 12.04
N GLY A 209 10.14 -14.26 11.39
CA GLY A 209 9.62 -15.61 11.55
C GLY A 209 8.10 -15.70 11.44
N ASP A 210 7.47 -16.02 12.57
CA ASP A 210 6.04 -16.16 12.79
C ASP A 210 5.42 -14.96 13.53
N GLU A 211 6.17 -13.87 13.69
CA GLU A 211 5.75 -12.67 14.40
C GLU A 211 5.26 -11.59 13.42
N PHE A 212 4.09 -11.04 13.73
CA PHE A 212 3.54 -9.86 13.05
C PHE A 212 3.41 -8.70 14.04
N VAL A 213 3.51 -7.49 13.51
CA VAL A 213 3.37 -6.27 14.31
C VAL A 213 2.40 -5.32 13.62
N MET A 214 1.54 -4.70 14.40
CA MET A 214 0.62 -3.67 13.91
C MET A 214 0.82 -2.38 14.69
N LEU A 215 0.86 -1.26 13.99
CA LEU A 215 0.83 0.08 14.56
C LEU A 215 -0.51 0.72 14.20
N VAL A 216 -1.17 1.24 15.20
CA VAL A 216 -2.50 1.86 15.08
C VAL A 216 -2.41 3.28 15.62
N THR A 217 -2.95 4.23 14.87
CA THR A 217 -3.07 5.64 15.25
C THR A 217 -4.50 5.97 15.65
N GLU A 218 -4.68 7.02 16.45
CA GLU A 218 -6.01 7.59 16.78
C GLU A 218 -6.99 6.67 17.52
N LEU A 219 -6.53 5.56 18.09
CA LEU A 219 -7.35 4.68 18.92
C LEU A 219 -6.85 4.66 20.37
N ASP A 220 -7.78 4.67 21.31
CA ASP A 220 -7.50 4.36 22.71
C ASP A 220 -7.18 2.86 22.90
N ILE A 221 -6.58 2.53 24.02
CA ILE A 221 -6.09 1.17 24.31
C ILE A 221 -7.22 0.13 24.30
N ASP A 222 -8.44 0.49 24.73
CA ASP A 222 -9.57 -0.42 24.76
C ASP A 222 -10.04 -0.77 23.35
N ASN A 223 -10.05 0.22 22.46
CA ASN A 223 -10.38 0.01 21.04
C ASN A 223 -9.30 -0.81 20.33
N VAL A 224 -8.02 -0.59 20.65
CA VAL A 224 -6.91 -1.39 20.12
C VAL A 224 -7.01 -2.83 20.61
N THR A 225 -7.33 -3.04 21.89
CA THR A 225 -7.54 -4.38 22.45
C THR A 225 -8.67 -5.11 21.72
N ARG A 226 -9.82 -4.46 21.55
CA ARG A 226 -10.94 -5.04 20.78
C ARG A 226 -10.58 -5.35 19.32
N LEU A 227 -9.77 -4.50 18.70
CA LEU A 227 -9.25 -4.74 17.34
C LEU A 227 -8.36 -5.98 17.31
N ALA A 228 -7.42 -6.11 18.25
CA ALA A 228 -6.54 -7.27 18.37
C ALA A 228 -7.32 -8.56 18.63
N GLU A 229 -8.31 -8.54 19.53
CA GLU A 229 -9.19 -9.68 19.81
C GLU A 229 -9.99 -10.10 18.58
N ARG A 230 -10.55 -9.15 17.82
CA ARG A 230 -11.28 -9.44 16.58
C ARG A 230 -10.36 -10.10 15.55
N LEU A 231 -9.18 -9.54 15.30
CA LEU A 231 -8.21 -10.10 14.36
C LEU A 231 -7.75 -11.49 14.78
N THR A 232 -7.46 -11.69 16.07
CA THR A 232 -7.10 -12.99 16.64
C THR A 232 -8.24 -14.00 16.48
N GLY A 233 -9.49 -13.57 16.71
CA GLY A 233 -10.67 -14.39 16.49
C GLY A 233 -10.81 -14.84 15.04
N GLU A 234 -10.61 -13.94 14.08
CA GLU A 234 -10.63 -14.26 12.65
C GLU A 234 -9.48 -15.23 12.27
N LEU A 235 -8.27 -15.01 12.79
CA LEU A 235 -7.11 -15.90 12.56
C LEU A 235 -7.38 -17.33 13.05
N ARG A 236 -7.99 -17.48 14.23
CA ARG A 236 -8.36 -18.78 14.79
C ARG A 236 -9.40 -19.55 13.97
N THR A 237 -10.10 -18.88 13.05
CA THR A 237 -11.04 -19.56 12.15
C THR A 237 -10.36 -20.20 10.93
N LEU A 238 -9.16 -19.78 10.61
CA LEU A 238 -8.42 -20.34 9.48
C LEU A 238 -8.11 -21.82 9.68
N ARG A 239 -8.23 -22.59 8.61
CA ARG A 239 -7.92 -24.02 8.59
C ARG A 239 -7.12 -24.36 7.36
N TRP A 240 -6.12 -25.19 7.57
CA TRP A 240 -5.29 -25.74 6.51
C TRP A 240 -5.35 -27.24 6.51
N THR A 241 -5.17 -27.82 5.35
CA THR A 241 -5.12 -29.29 5.19
C THR A 241 -3.82 -29.68 4.51
N ALA A 242 -3.04 -30.52 5.17
CA ALA A 242 -1.85 -31.17 4.66
C ALA A 242 -1.84 -32.64 5.08
N GLU A 243 -1.35 -33.55 4.24
CA GLU A 243 -1.25 -34.99 4.52
C GLU A 243 -2.56 -35.61 5.04
N ARG A 244 -3.72 -35.14 4.55
CA ARG A 244 -5.08 -35.54 4.97
C ARG A 244 -5.45 -35.13 6.41
N GLN A 245 -4.65 -34.30 7.05
CA GLN A 245 -4.95 -33.75 8.37
C GLN A 245 -5.32 -32.27 8.24
N THR A 246 -6.34 -31.86 8.98
CA THR A 246 -6.74 -30.46 9.06
C THR A 246 -6.24 -29.87 10.38
N PHE A 247 -5.57 -28.71 10.30
CA PHE A 247 -5.03 -28.03 11.46
C PHE A 247 -5.36 -26.53 11.43
N GLY A 248 -5.26 -25.88 12.55
CA GLY A 248 -5.36 -24.43 12.72
C GLY A 248 -4.10 -23.88 13.37
N VAL A 249 -4.04 -22.57 13.49
CA VAL A 249 -3.01 -21.87 14.27
C VAL A 249 -3.70 -21.07 15.36
N ASP A 250 -3.09 -21.00 16.50
CA ASP A 250 -3.48 -20.09 17.56
C ASP A 250 -2.54 -18.87 17.56
N VAL A 251 -2.98 -17.81 18.20
CA VAL A 251 -2.27 -16.53 18.18
C VAL A 251 -2.32 -15.92 19.58
N THR A 252 -1.16 -15.51 20.06
CA THR A 252 -1.06 -14.69 21.28
C THR A 252 -0.67 -13.27 20.88
N THR A 253 -1.23 -12.28 21.57
CA THR A 253 -0.97 -10.86 21.32
C THR A 253 -0.37 -10.18 22.53
N GLY A 254 0.42 -9.14 22.29
CA GLY A 254 0.90 -8.21 23.29
C GLY A 254 0.68 -6.77 22.80
N ILE A 255 0.23 -5.89 23.71
CA ILE A 255 -0.22 -4.54 23.35
C ILE A 255 0.54 -3.50 24.18
N ALA A 256 0.97 -2.41 23.51
CA ALA A 256 1.54 -1.24 24.17
C ALA A 256 1.02 0.05 23.52
N SER A 257 0.95 1.13 24.31
CA SER A 257 0.56 2.45 23.82
C SER A 257 1.61 3.49 24.19
N SER A 258 1.89 4.43 23.29
CA SER A 258 2.77 5.57 23.55
C SER A 258 2.27 6.43 24.70
N ALA A 259 0.97 6.48 24.94
CA ALA A 259 0.38 7.21 26.05
C ALA A 259 0.74 6.64 27.45
N MET A 260 1.28 5.42 27.50
CA MET A 260 1.72 4.76 28.75
C MET A 260 3.21 4.99 29.04
N LEU A 261 3.92 5.71 28.19
CA LEU A 261 5.37 5.94 28.26
C LEU A 261 5.68 7.42 28.43
N GLU A 262 6.64 7.75 29.29
CA GLU A 262 7.05 9.14 29.53
C GLU A 262 7.77 9.73 28.29
N GLU A 263 8.66 8.96 27.67
CA GLU A 263 9.39 9.32 26.45
C GLU A 263 9.23 8.18 25.42
N PRO A 264 8.14 8.18 24.65
CA PRO A 264 7.85 7.07 23.77
C PRO A 264 8.87 6.95 22.63
N SER A 265 9.48 5.79 22.50
CA SER A 265 10.29 5.37 21.36
C SER A 265 9.80 4.04 20.82
N VAL A 266 10.15 3.74 19.57
CA VAL A 266 9.80 2.44 18.95
C VAL A 266 10.33 1.27 19.76
N ALA A 267 11.56 1.39 20.28
CA ALA A 267 12.17 0.35 21.12
C ALA A 267 11.41 0.13 22.44
N GLN A 268 10.96 1.21 23.09
CA GLN A 268 10.19 1.10 24.33
C GLN A 268 8.80 0.53 24.09
N LEU A 269 8.13 0.90 22.98
CA LEU A 269 6.84 0.32 22.59
C LEU A 269 6.96 -1.18 22.31
N LEU A 270 7.96 -1.57 21.52
CA LEU A 270 8.22 -2.99 21.25
C LEU A 270 8.49 -3.77 22.53
N ASN A 271 9.35 -3.25 23.42
CA ASN A 271 9.65 -3.90 24.68
C ASN A 271 8.42 -4.02 25.59
N ALA A 272 7.56 -2.99 25.62
CA ALA A 272 6.33 -3.03 26.41
C ALA A 272 5.33 -4.05 25.86
N ALA A 273 5.15 -4.08 24.54
CA ALA A 273 4.29 -5.06 23.87
C ALA A 273 4.82 -6.49 24.02
N ASP A 274 6.15 -6.71 23.95
CA ASP A 274 6.77 -8.02 24.16
C ASP A 274 6.54 -8.53 25.60
N ARG A 275 6.65 -7.64 26.59
CA ARG A 275 6.32 -8.00 27.99
C ARG A 275 4.87 -8.42 28.15
N ASP A 276 3.94 -7.72 27.51
CA ASP A 276 2.52 -8.06 27.55
C ASP A 276 2.25 -9.38 26.82
N LEU A 277 2.86 -9.58 25.65
CA LEU A 277 2.81 -10.82 24.88
C LEU A 277 3.29 -12.02 25.72
N TYR A 278 4.42 -11.85 26.38
CA TYR A 278 5.01 -12.91 27.20
C TYR A 278 4.14 -13.25 28.40
N LYS A 279 3.56 -12.23 29.06
CA LYS A 279 2.59 -12.40 30.15
C LYS A 279 1.37 -13.19 29.65
N ASN A 280 0.83 -12.84 28.47
CA ASN A 280 -0.34 -13.51 27.90
C ASN A 280 -0.05 -14.97 27.52
N LYS A 281 1.14 -15.28 26.98
CA LYS A 281 1.61 -16.66 26.77
C LYS A 281 1.70 -17.45 28.09
N TRP A 282 2.27 -16.83 29.12
CA TRP A 282 2.42 -17.48 30.42
C TRP A 282 1.04 -17.79 31.06
N VAL A 283 0.15 -16.82 31.12
CA VAL A 283 -1.22 -17.00 31.63
C VAL A 283 -1.95 -18.14 30.94
N ARG A 284 -1.80 -18.22 29.63
CA ARG A 284 -2.41 -19.26 28.81
C ARG A 284 -1.83 -20.65 29.08
N SER A 285 -0.54 -20.73 29.34
CA SER A 285 0.14 -21.99 29.70
C SER A 285 -0.12 -22.42 31.12
N HIS A 286 -0.60 -21.52 31.98
CA HIS A 286 -0.85 -21.76 33.41
C HIS A 286 -2.26 -21.27 33.84
N PRO A 287 -3.34 -21.86 33.29
CA PRO A 287 -4.70 -21.35 33.49
C PRO A 287 -5.15 -21.37 34.97
N ASP A 288 -4.53 -22.21 35.79
CA ASP A 288 -4.84 -22.34 37.21
C ASP A 288 -4.07 -21.34 38.10
N LEU A 289 -3.14 -20.55 37.53
CA LEU A 289 -2.34 -19.59 38.28
C LEU A 289 -2.89 -18.17 38.09
N ARG A 290 -2.75 -17.35 39.16
CA ARG A 290 -3.15 -15.94 39.06
C ARG A 290 -2.19 -15.13 38.23
N PRO A 291 -2.65 -14.30 37.28
CA PRO A 291 -1.80 -13.47 36.42
C PRO A 291 -0.84 -12.53 37.18
N GLU A 292 -1.21 -12.12 38.40
CA GLU A 292 -0.42 -11.25 39.28
C GLU A 292 0.87 -11.94 39.79
N LEU A 293 0.95 -13.28 39.68
CA LEU A 293 2.12 -14.05 40.08
C LEU A 293 3.21 -14.08 39.00
N TYR A 294 2.92 -13.53 37.81
CA TYR A 294 3.89 -13.46 36.72
C TYR A 294 4.97 -12.40 37.00
N GLU A 295 6.22 -12.83 37.01
CA GLU A 295 7.38 -11.95 37.00
C GLU A 295 8.10 -12.06 35.65
N TYR A 296 8.27 -10.91 34.97
CA TYR A 296 9.01 -10.87 33.70
C TYR A 296 10.49 -11.20 33.96
N PRO A 297 11.11 -12.13 33.21
CA PRO A 297 12.51 -12.44 33.41
C PRO A 297 13.39 -11.21 33.17
N PRO A 298 14.47 -11.00 33.95
CA PRO A 298 15.35 -9.86 33.79
C PRO A 298 15.99 -9.84 32.39
N ILE A 299 16.01 -8.66 31.77
CA ILE A 299 16.53 -8.41 30.43
C ILE A 299 18.02 -8.75 30.37
N GLY A 300 18.39 -9.77 29.62
CA GLY A 300 19.78 -10.20 29.43
C GLY A 300 20.00 -11.32 28.42
N GLY A 301 18.95 -11.86 27.86
CA GLY A 301 18.98 -12.83 26.76
C GLY A 301 18.02 -12.38 25.69
N GLY A 302 18.47 -12.28 24.43
CA GLY A 302 17.58 -12.09 23.29
C GLY A 302 16.44 -13.10 23.34
N ALA A 303 15.35 -12.86 22.61
CA ALA A 303 14.12 -13.64 22.55
C ALA A 303 14.39 -15.16 22.43
N THR A 304 14.83 -15.75 23.51
CA THR A 304 15.07 -17.18 23.65
C THR A 304 13.86 -17.68 24.44
N GLN A 305 13.06 -18.52 23.81
CA GLN A 305 12.02 -19.26 24.49
C GLN A 305 12.60 -19.81 25.80
N LEU A 306 12.11 -19.36 26.95
CA LEU A 306 12.42 -19.97 28.21
C LEU A 306 12.07 -21.46 28.08
N THR A 307 13.03 -22.32 28.45
CA THR A 307 12.79 -23.75 28.47
C THR A 307 11.75 -24.08 29.54
N ALA A 308 11.04 -25.19 29.38
CA ALA A 308 10.07 -25.66 30.38
C ALA A 308 10.69 -25.71 31.80
N GLU A 309 11.99 -26.02 31.91
CA GLU A 309 12.75 -26.02 33.18
C GLU A 309 12.92 -24.61 33.76
N GLU A 310 13.12 -23.58 32.95
CA GLU A 310 13.22 -22.19 33.41
C GLU A 310 11.86 -21.67 33.90
N ILE A 311 10.77 -22.03 33.21
CA ILE A 311 9.40 -21.69 33.62
C ILE A 311 9.06 -22.38 34.95
N GLU A 312 9.37 -23.66 35.13
CA GLU A 312 9.19 -24.38 36.42
C GLU A 312 10.07 -23.78 37.54
N ARG A 313 11.28 -23.36 37.25
CA ARG A 313 12.18 -22.77 38.25
C ARG A 313 11.71 -21.42 38.76
N TYR A 314 11.07 -20.61 37.93
CA TYR A 314 10.45 -19.33 38.32
C TYR A 314 9.11 -19.52 39.04
N GLY A 315 8.32 -20.53 38.64
CA GLY A 315 7.07 -20.89 39.35
C GLY A 315 7.28 -21.58 40.68
N ALA A 316 8.36 -22.33 40.87
CA ALA A 316 8.66 -23.09 42.07
C ALA A 316 9.28 -22.25 43.20
N LYS A 317 10.02 -21.17 42.91
CA LYS A 317 10.68 -20.34 43.91
C LYS A 317 9.71 -19.62 44.87
N LYS A 318 8.43 -19.44 44.51
CA LYS A 318 7.43 -18.81 45.40
C LYS A 318 6.63 -19.77 46.26
N LYS A 319 6.72 -21.08 46.05
CA LYS A 319 6.09 -22.08 46.96
C LYS A 319 6.87 -22.30 48.27
N MET A 320 8.10 -21.78 48.37
CA MET A 320 9.00 -21.97 49.53
C MET A 320 9.09 -20.71 50.43
N SER A 321 8.38 -19.64 50.16
CA SER A 321 8.42 -18.39 50.96
C SER A 321 7.03 -17.94 51.46
N SER A 322 6.09 -18.87 51.64
CA SER A 322 4.82 -18.63 52.34
C SER A 322 4.68 -19.56 53.52
#